data_95b878a03573a78bbf1fc77247fb1df5
#
_entry.id   95b878a03573a78bbf1fc77247fb1df5
#
_cell.length_a   1.000
_cell.length_b   1.000
_cell.length_c   1.000
_cell.angle_alpha   90.00
_cell.angle_beta   90.00
_cell.angle_gamma   90.00
#
_symmetry.space_group_name_H-M   'P 1'
#
loop_
_entity.id
_entity.type
_entity.pdbx_description
1 polymer ?
#
loop_
_entity_poly.entity_id
_entity_poly.type
_entity_poly.pdbx_seq_one_letter_code
_entity_poly.pdbx_strand_id
1 'polypeptide(L)' 'MRSIDKLSKLAQPRLEAADTPLLVSYREKLQLLDGAIAELSGQIEQNRYNTHLRRQLLGIYAEKQRTLRDVMKGATS' A
#
# COMPACT_ATOMS: atom_id res chain seq x y z
N MET A 1 -4.38 9.83 -5.57
CA MET A 1 -3.49 10.09 -4.43
C MET A 1 -2.05 10.13 -4.90
N ARG A 2 -1.60 11.32 -5.23
CA ARG A 2 -0.27 11.51 -5.83
C ARG A 2 0.88 11.14 -4.88
N SER A 3 0.74 11.39 -3.58
CA SER A 3 1.81 11.10 -2.62
C SER A 3 2.06 9.60 -2.47
N ILE A 4 1.03 8.77 -2.52
CA ILE A 4 1.18 7.31 -2.44
C ILE A 4 1.80 6.77 -3.71
N ASP A 5 1.40 7.26 -4.87
CA ASP A 5 1.98 6.85 -6.15
C ASP A 5 3.48 7.18 -6.20
N LYS A 6 3.85 8.37 -5.73
CA LYS A 6 5.23 8.79 -5.66
C LYS A 6 6.05 7.90 -4.72
N LEU A 7 5.52 7.59 -3.54
CA LEU A 7 6.18 6.70 -2.59
C LEU A 7 6.34 5.28 -3.16
N SER A 8 5.32 4.79 -3.86
CA SER A 8 5.39 3.48 -4.51
C SER A 8 6.51 3.44 -5.54
N LYS A 9 6.64 4.48 -6.37
CA LYS A 9 7.71 4.55 -7.38
C LYS A 9 9.09 4.62 -6.75
N LEU A 10 9.24 5.36 -5.64
CA LEU A 10 10.52 5.49 -4.95
C LEU A 10 10.90 4.21 -4.22
N ALA A 11 9.94 3.50 -3.66
CA ALA A 11 10.18 2.27 -2.91
C ALA A 11 10.38 1.05 -3.81
N GLN A 12 9.82 1.05 -5.02
CA GLN A 12 9.79 -0.12 -5.90
C GLN A 12 11.18 -0.69 -6.22
N PRO A 13 12.19 0.09 -6.59
CA PRO A 13 13.52 -0.47 -6.86
C PRO A 13 14.12 -1.16 -5.64
N ARG A 14 13.85 -0.65 -4.44
CA ARG A 14 14.31 -1.27 -3.21
C ARG A 14 13.61 -2.58 -2.91
N LEU A 15 12.30 -2.63 -3.19
CA LEU A 15 11.51 -3.85 -3.01
C LEU A 15 11.90 -4.92 -4.03
N GLU A 16 12.17 -4.53 -5.27
CA GLU A 16 12.60 -5.47 -6.32
C GLU A 16 13.98 -6.05 -6.03
N ALA A 17 14.87 -5.25 -5.43
CA ALA A 17 16.19 -5.69 -5.03
C ALA A 17 16.21 -6.33 -3.64
N ALA A 18 15.03 -6.58 -3.05
CA ALA A 18 14.92 -7.09 -1.69
C ALA A 18 15.44 -8.51 -1.59
N ASP A 19 16.48 -8.70 -0.78
CA ASP A 19 17.05 -10.00 -0.46
C ASP A 19 16.98 -10.30 1.05
N THR A 20 16.50 -9.35 1.85
CA THR A 20 16.35 -9.52 3.30
C THR A 20 14.94 -10.00 3.64
N PRO A 21 14.79 -10.84 4.69
CA PRO A 21 13.45 -11.27 5.11
C PRO A 21 12.50 -10.12 5.43
N LEU A 22 13.02 -9.02 6.00
CA LEU A 22 12.19 -7.87 6.34
C LEU A 22 11.61 -7.21 5.09
N LEU A 23 12.44 -6.99 4.06
CA LEU A 23 11.98 -6.37 2.82
C LEU A 23 11.02 -7.28 2.06
N VAL A 24 11.24 -8.60 2.10
CA VAL A 24 10.30 -9.57 1.52
C VAL A 24 8.95 -9.46 2.23
N SER A 25 8.92 -9.35 3.56
CA SER A 25 7.69 -9.19 4.32
C SER A 25 6.95 -7.91 3.94
N TYR A 26 7.66 -6.79 3.77
CA TYR A 26 7.06 -5.54 3.34
C TYR A 26 6.47 -5.66 1.94
N ARG A 27 7.17 -6.32 1.02
CA ARG A 27 6.67 -6.55 -0.33
C ARG A 27 5.38 -7.34 -0.33
N GLU A 28 5.33 -8.43 0.44
CA GLU A 28 4.13 -9.26 0.58
C GLU A 28 2.98 -8.46 1.17
N LYS A 29 3.25 -7.66 2.20
CA LYS A 29 2.24 -6.80 2.82
C LYS A 29 1.67 -5.80 1.82
N LEU A 30 2.54 -5.18 1.01
CA LEU A 30 2.09 -4.23 -0.01
C LEU A 30 1.23 -4.90 -1.08
N GLN A 31 1.56 -6.13 -1.47
CA GLN A 31 0.74 -6.88 -2.41
C GLN A 31 -0.65 -7.16 -1.86
N LEU A 32 -0.73 -7.53 -0.58
CA LEU A 32 -2.02 -7.75 0.09
C LEU A 32 -2.83 -6.46 0.18
N LEU A 33 -2.19 -5.34 0.52
CA LEU A 33 -2.86 -4.05 0.60
C LEU A 33 -3.36 -3.60 -0.78
N ASP A 34 -2.56 -3.78 -1.82
CA ASP A 34 -2.97 -3.43 -3.19
C ASP A 34 -4.15 -4.28 -3.65
N GLY A 35 -4.16 -5.57 -3.32
CA GLY A 35 -5.29 -6.44 -3.61
C GLY A 35 -6.57 -5.99 -2.90
N ALA A 36 -6.45 -5.60 -1.63
CA ALA A 36 -7.59 -5.10 -0.86
C ALA A 36 -8.11 -3.77 -1.42
N ILE A 37 -7.21 -2.89 -1.86
CA ILE A 37 -7.60 -1.62 -2.50
C ILE A 37 -8.40 -1.88 -3.77
N ALA A 38 -7.93 -2.79 -4.61
CA ALA A 38 -8.62 -3.12 -5.86
C ALA A 38 -10.02 -3.71 -5.58
N GLU A 39 -10.12 -4.61 -4.61
CA GLU A 39 -11.40 -5.24 -4.25
C GLU A 39 -12.38 -4.21 -3.69
N LEU A 40 -11.95 -3.38 -2.74
CA LEU A 40 -12.81 -2.34 -2.16
C LEU A 40 -13.21 -1.30 -3.18
N SER A 41 -12.31 -0.93 -4.08
CA SER A 41 -12.63 0.03 -5.14
C SER A 41 -13.74 -0.51 -6.04
N GLY A 42 -13.70 -1.80 -6.38
CA GLY A 42 -14.77 -2.44 -7.15
C GLY A 42 -16.10 -2.46 -6.41
N GLN A 43 -16.08 -2.76 -5.10
CA GLN A 43 -17.29 -2.74 -4.29
C GLN A 43 -17.89 -1.34 -4.17
N ILE A 44 -17.03 -0.31 -4.05
CA ILE A 44 -17.48 1.08 -3.96
C ILE A 44 -18.14 1.52 -5.27
N GLU A 45 -17.63 1.11 -6.42
CA GLU A 45 -18.26 1.42 -7.70
C GLU A 45 -19.69 0.89 -7.78
N GLN A 46 -19.93 -0.29 -7.20
CA GLN A 46 -21.27 -0.90 -7.18
C GLN A 46 -22.15 -0.32 -6.09
N ASN A 47 -21.57 0.31 -5.08
CA ASN A 47 -22.30 0.80 -3.92
C ASN A 47 -21.71 2.13 -3.44
N ARG A 48 -21.90 3.16 -4.24
CA ARG A 48 -21.24 4.49 -4.07
C ARG A 48 -21.59 5.20 -2.77
N TYR A 49 -22.73 4.89 -2.18
CA TYR A 49 -23.19 5.57 -0.98
C TYR A 49 -22.81 4.85 0.31
N ASN A 50 -22.05 3.77 0.21
CA ASN A 50 -21.62 3.02 1.39
C ASN A 50 -20.40 3.70 2.03
N THR A 51 -20.66 4.50 3.06
CA THR A 51 -19.59 5.21 3.78
C THR A 51 -18.63 4.26 4.51
N HIS A 52 -19.11 3.08 4.92
CA HIS A 52 -18.28 2.10 5.60
C HIS A 52 -17.18 1.57 4.68
N LEU A 53 -17.50 1.25 3.43
CA LEU A 53 -16.53 0.80 2.43
C LEU A 53 -15.49 1.88 2.16
N ARG A 54 -15.92 3.13 2.03
CA ARG A 54 -14.99 4.24 1.81
C ARG A 54 -14.06 4.44 2.99
N ARG A 55 -14.56 4.28 4.20
CA ARG A 55 -13.75 4.39 5.41
C ARG A 55 -12.70 3.29 5.48
N GLN A 56 -13.08 2.06 5.12
CA GLN A 56 -12.14 0.95 5.04
C GLN A 56 -11.05 1.23 4.01
N LEU A 57 -11.42 1.74 2.84
CA LEU A 57 -10.46 2.06 1.79
C LEU A 57 -9.45 3.10 2.25
N LEU A 58 -9.91 4.17 2.92
CA LEU A 58 -9.02 5.19 3.46
C LEU A 58 -8.05 4.60 4.48
N GLY A 59 -8.52 3.68 5.33
CA GLY A 59 -7.68 3.00 6.30
C GLY A 59 -6.58 2.17 5.63
N ILE A 60 -6.92 1.49 4.54
CA ILE A 60 -5.94 0.68 3.80
C ILE A 60 -4.92 1.56 3.10
N TYR A 61 -5.35 2.68 2.51
CA TYR A 61 -4.41 3.65 1.94
C TYR A 61 -3.45 4.20 2.98
N ALA A 62 -3.95 4.52 4.18
CA ALA A 62 -3.10 5.00 5.28
C ALA A 62 -2.07 3.95 5.68
N GLU A 63 -2.46 2.68 5.75
CA GLU A 63 -1.56 1.58 6.06
C GLU A 63 -0.52 1.37 4.96
N LYS A 64 -0.93 1.48 3.69
CA LYS A 64 0.00 1.39 2.57
C LYS A 64 1.05 2.50 2.64
N GLN A 65 0.62 3.74 2.92
CA GLN A 65 1.53 4.87 3.04
C GLN A 65 2.53 4.65 4.18
N ARG A 66 2.06 4.16 5.32
CA ARG A 66 2.93 3.85 6.46
C ARG A 66 3.96 2.77 6.10
N THR A 67 3.52 1.71 5.44
CA THR A 67 4.41 0.62 5.03
C THR A 67 5.48 1.11 4.06
N LEU A 68 5.12 1.96 3.09
CA LEU A 68 6.08 2.53 2.15
C LEU A 68 7.10 3.42 2.86
N ARG A 69 6.69 4.19 3.85
CA ARG A 69 7.59 4.99 4.67
C ARG A 69 8.57 4.10 5.44
N ASP A 70 8.08 3.00 6.00
CA ASP A 70 8.93 2.06 6.73
C ASP A 70 9.99 1.44 5.82
N VAL A 71 9.61 1.08 4.59
CA VAL A 71 10.56 0.58 3.58
C VAL A 71 11.65 1.63 3.32
N MET A 72 11.26 2.88 3.15
CA MET A 72 12.21 3.96 2.90
C MET A 72 13.15 4.18 4.08
N LYS A 73 12.64 4.13 5.31
CA LYS A 73 13.46 4.26 6.51
C LYS A 73 14.44 3.10 6.64
N GLY A 74 13.98 1.87 6.41
CA GLY A 74 14.82 0.69 6.50
C GLY A 74 15.97 0.73 5.50
N ALA A 75 15.79 1.37 4.36
CA ALA A 75 16.83 1.47 3.34
C ALA A 75 17.89 2.52 3.66
N THR A 76 17.59 3.47 4.55
CA THR A 76 18.51 4.55 4.91
C THR A 76 19.27 4.32 6.21
N SER A 77 18.89 3.32 6.97
CA SER A 77 19.57 2.96 8.23
C SER A 77 20.70 1.91 8.06
#